data_f65126a920129b3550fe3a231ee74c2c
#
_entry.id   f65126a920129b3550fe3a231ee74c2c
#
_cell.length_a   1.000
_cell.length_b   1.000
_cell.length_c   1.000
_cell.angle_alpha   90.00
_cell.angle_beta   90.00
_cell.angle_gamma   90.00
#
_symmetry.space_group_name_H-M   'P 1'
#
loop_
_entity.id
_entity.type
_entity.pdbx_description
1 polymer ?
#
loop_
_entity_poly.entity_id
_entity_poly.type
_entity_poly.pdbx_seq_one_letter_code
_entity_poly.pdbx_strand_id
1 'polypeptide(L)'
;LSRRVGPHRVIWRYDPIIVSDATPLEYHREMIASTAAALKGHTTRMVFSFLDFYGKVAGRIRGLEKTKGIRVTDITDANCREEMLTLAAGIKQIGDHYGLEVLSCAEQFDLAQLGIQHGSCIDGRLISSLFGIRKDFPKDKNQRGECLCVESIDVGMYNTCSFQCTYCYANLSSKNIAANLAKCSVASPSMIASPYGPTDAPERKENHQLELAL
;
A
#
# COMPACT_ATOMS: atom_id res chain seq x y z
N LEU A 1 14.92 7.11 7.46
CA LEU A 1 14.48 5.81 7.97
C LEU A 1 15.54 4.74 7.65
N SER A 2 15.84 4.46 6.39
CA SER A 2 16.76 3.41 5.94
C SER A 2 18.13 3.40 6.63
N ARG A 3 18.73 4.58 6.86
CA ARG A 3 20.00 4.69 7.61
C ARG A 3 19.93 4.15 9.05
N ARG A 4 18.74 4.10 9.65
CA ARG A 4 18.55 3.60 11.03
C ARG A 4 18.17 2.13 11.08
N VAL A 5 17.35 1.66 10.13
CA VAL A 5 16.81 0.31 10.17
C VAL A 5 17.39 -0.63 9.12
N GLY A 6 18.21 -0.10 8.21
CA GLY A 6 18.75 -0.83 7.06
C GLY A 6 17.81 -0.82 5.85
N PRO A 7 18.37 -0.88 4.61
CA PRO A 7 17.57 -0.78 3.37
C PRO A 7 16.63 -1.97 3.15
N HIS A 8 16.95 -3.16 3.65
CA HIS A 8 16.11 -4.36 3.52
C HIS A 8 14.81 -4.31 4.34
N ARG A 9 14.74 -3.42 5.34
CA ARG A 9 13.55 -3.20 6.17
C ARG A 9 12.68 -2.03 5.68
N VAL A 10 13.06 -1.41 4.55
CA VAL A 10 12.30 -0.32 3.93
C VAL A 10 11.80 -0.79 2.58
N ILE A 11 10.50 -0.79 2.40
CA ILE A 11 9.84 -1.17 1.15
C ILE A 11 9.27 0.08 0.52
N TRP A 12 9.65 0.35 -0.72
CA TRP A 12 9.04 1.42 -1.50
C TRP A 12 7.73 0.94 -2.11
N ARG A 13 6.66 1.68 -1.87
CA ARG A 13 5.36 1.43 -2.50
C ARG A 13 5.03 2.55 -3.47
N TYR A 14 4.74 2.18 -4.72
CA TYR A 14 4.18 3.06 -5.74
C TYR A 14 2.76 2.59 -6.03
N ASP A 15 1.80 3.03 -5.22
CA ASP A 15 0.54 2.32 -5.03
C ASP A 15 -0.57 3.28 -4.55
N PRO A 16 -1.68 3.39 -5.31
CA PRO A 16 -1.91 2.77 -6.61
C PRO A 16 -1.37 3.61 -7.79
N ILE A 17 -1.10 2.97 -8.92
CA ILE A 17 -0.88 3.61 -10.21
C ILE A 17 -2.25 4.07 -10.73
N ILE A 18 -2.39 5.38 -10.99
CA ILE A 18 -3.64 5.97 -11.49
C ILE A 18 -3.37 6.55 -12.87
N VAL A 19 -3.72 5.80 -13.90
CA VAL A 19 -3.56 6.26 -15.29
C VAL A 19 -4.71 7.21 -15.65
N SER A 20 -4.35 8.37 -16.17
CA SER A 20 -5.32 9.39 -16.59
C SER A 20 -4.73 10.26 -17.73
N ASP A 21 -5.54 11.15 -18.28
CA ASP A 21 -5.05 12.18 -19.21
C ASP A 21 -4.07 13.17 -18.57
N ALA A 22 -4.12 13.34 -17.24
CA ALA A 22 -3.16 14.14 -16.47
C ALA A 22 -1.93 13.34 -16.01
N THR A 23 -2.02 12.01 -15.95
CA THR A 23 -0.96 11.09 -15.52
C THR A 23 -0.88 9.91 -16.49
N PRO A 24 -0.43 10.13 -17.75
CA PRO A 24 -0.29 9.07 -18.74
C PRO A 24 0.83 8.07 -18.36
N LEU A 25 0.97 6.99 -19.11
CA LEU A 25 1.95 5.93 -18.84
C LEU A 25 3.38 6.47 -18.72
N GLU A 26 3.74 7.41 -19.59
CA GLU A 26 5.09 8.01 -19.58
C GLU A 26 5.35 8.80 -18.30
N TYR A 27 4.37 9.55 -17.80
CA TYR A 27 4.46 10.19 -16.49
C TYR A 27 4.84 9.21 -15.37
N HIS A 28 4.20 8.04 -15.34
CA HIS A 28 4.51 7.03 -14.33
C HIS A 28 5.93 6.46 -14.51
N ARG A 29 6.37 6.23 -15.73
CA ARG A 29 7.75 5.77 -16.02
C ARG A 29 8.79 6.77 -15.53
N GLU A 30 8.61 8.05 -15.83
CA GLU A 30 9.50 9.13 -15.41
C GLU A 30 9.52 9.27 -13.87
N MET A 31 8.35 9.27 -13.24
CA MET A 31 8.23 9.38 -11.78
C MET A 31 8.84 8.18 -11.06
N ILE A 32 8.65 6.97 -11.58
CA ILE A 32 9.25 5.76 -11.02
C ILE A 32 10.78 5.80 -11.19
N ALA A 33 11.28 6.18 -12.35
CA ALA A 33 12.71 6.27 -12.61
C ALA A 33 13.39 7.31 -11.70
N SER A 34 12.81 8.51 -11.59
CA SER A 34 13.34 9.58 -10.73
C SER A 34 13.33 9.20 -9.26
N THR A 35 12.23 8.55 -8.80
CA THR A 35 12.11 8.09 -7.42
C THR A 35 13.08 6.93 -7.13
N ALA A 36 13.23 5.98 -8.06
CA ALA A 36 14.20 4.88 -7.93
C ALA A 36 15.64 5.41 -7.81
N ALA A 37 15.99 6.41 -8.62
CA ALA A 37 17.28 7.09 -8.52
C ALA A 37 17.50 7.73 -7.14
N ALA A 38 16.50 8.43 -6.62
CA ALA A 38 16.56 9.08 -5.30
C ALA A 38 16.61 8.06 -4.15
N LEU A 39 16.00 6.88 -4.32
CA LEU A 39 15.97 5.82 -3.31
C LEU A 39 17.12 4.80 -3.44
N LYS A 40 18.04 4.97 -4.39
CA LYS A 40 19.17 4.07 -4.59
C LYS A 40 19.97 3.86 -3.29
N GLY A 41 20.10 2.60 -2.88
CA GLY A 41 20.78 2.22 -1.63
C GLY A 41 19.94 2.43 -0.35
N HIS A 42 18.69 2.92 -0.47
CA HIS A 42 17.79 3.14 0.66
C HIS A 42 16.67 2.13 0.77
N THR A 43 16.44 1.36 -0.26
CA THR A 43 15.53 0.22 -0.32
C THR A 43 16.06 -0.82 -1.31
N THR A 44 15.63 -2.05 -1.17
CA THR A 44 15.97 -3.16 -2.10
C THR A 44 14.71 -3.73 -2.75
N ARG A 45 13.53 -3.18 -2.41
CA ARG A 45 12.25 -3.72 -2.89
C ARG A 45 11.29 -2.59 -3.23
N MET A 46 10.63 -2.73 -4.37
CA MET A 46 9.52 -1.92 -4.83
C MET A 46 8.27 -2.77 -4.95
N VAL A 47 7.13 -2.26 -4.51
CA VAL A 47 5.81 -2.88 -4.68
C VAL A 47 4.90 -1.87 -5.35
N PHE A 48 4.17 -2.28 -6.38
CA PHE A 48 3.18 -1.44 -7.04
C PHE A 48 1.83 -2.16 -7.14
N SER A 49 0.76 -1.40 -7.33
CA SER A 49 -0.55 -1.88 -7.77
C SER A 49 -1.18 -0.88 -8.72
N PHE A 50 -2.15 -1.35 -9.50
CA PHE A 50 -3.02 -0.47 -10.28
C PHE A 50 -4.27 -0.10 -9.47
N LEU A 51 -4.92 1.00 -9.87
CA LEU A 51 -6.14 1.45 -9.22
C LEU A 51 -7.30 0.47 -9.46
N ASP A 52 -7.88 -0.02 -8.39
CA ASP A 52 -9.11 -0.83 -8.42
C ASP A 52 -10.36 0.06 -8.54
N PHE A 53 -11.19 -0.21 -9.55
CA PHE A 53 -12.46 0.51 -9.80
C PHE A 53 -13.64 -0.17 -9.10
N TYR A 54 -13.60 -0.29 -7.78
CA TYR A 54 -14.70 -0.91 -7.04
C TYR A 54 -15.63 0.12 -6.38
N GLY A 55 -16.92 -0.19 -6.35
CA GLY A 55 -17.95 0.45 -5.56
C GLY A 55 -17.85 1.99 -5.45
N LYS A 56 -17.58 2.48 -4.24
CA LYS A 56 -17.53 3.92 -3.93
C LYS A 56 -16.37 4.65 -4.61
N VAL A 57 -15.26 3.97 -4.88
CA VAL A 57 -14.11 4.54 -5.59
C VAL A 57 -14.51 4.87 -7.01
N ALA A 58 -15.12 3.94 -7.73
CA ALA A 58 -15.57 4.14 -9.11
C ALA A 58 -16.49 5.36 -9.26
N GLY A 59 -17.40 5.55 -8.30
CA GLY A 59 -18.31 6.73 -8.30
C GLY A 59 -17.56 8.06 -8.16
N ARG A 60 -16.56 8.13 -7.27
CA ARG A 60 -15.74 9.33 -7.06
C ARG A 60 -14.79 9.60 -8.23
N ILE A 61 -14.21 8.56 -8.81
CA ILE A 61 -13.36 8.67 -10.00
C ILE A 61 -14.15 9.24 -11.18
N ARG A 62 -15.36 8.71 -11.47
CA ARG A 62 -16.24 9.30 -12.50
C ARG A 62 -16.61 10.76 -12.21
N GLY A 63 -16.64 11.15 -10.93
CA GLY A 63 -16.84 12.52 -10.52
C GLY A 63 -15.71 13.46 -10.92
N LEU A 64 -14.46 13.00 -11.02
CA LEU A 64 -13.31 13.79 -11.45
C LEU A 64 -13.46 14.32 -12.87
N GLU A 65 -13.94 13.49 -13.80
CA GLU A 65 -14.17 13.91 -15.18
C GLU A 65 -15.17 15.07 -15.24
N LYS A 66 -16.26 14.97 -14.47
CA LYS A 66 -17.30 16.01 -14.43
C LYS A 66 -16.85 17.31 -13.76
N THR A 67 -16.04 17.22 -12.69
CA THR A 67 -15.69 18.37 -11.84
C THR A 67 -14.34 18.99 -12.18
N LYS A 68 -13.43 18.22 -12.76
CA LYS A 68 -12.04 18.62 -13.03
C LYS A 68 -11.62 18.40 -14.48
N GLY A 69 -12.44 17.77 -15.31
CA GLY A 69 -12.11 17.37 -16.66
C GLY A 69 -11.02 16.29 -16.75
N ILE A 70 -10.73 15.60 -15.64
CA ILE A 70 -9.70 14.54 -15.59
C ILE A 70 -10.37 13.20 -15.82
N ARG A 71 -10.01 12.52 -16.93
CA ARG A 71 -10.48 11.18 -17.23
C ARG A 71 -9.46 10.16 -16.73
N VAL A 72 -9.90 9.28 -15.85
CA VAL A 72 -9.09 8.16 -15.34
C VAL A 72 -9.43 6.91 -16.15
N THR A 73 -8.37 6.23 -16.61
CA THR A 73 -8.46 4.99 -17.40
C THR A 73 -8.34 3.79 -16.46
N ASP A 74 -9.24 2.83 -16.59
CA ASP A 74 -9.07 1.51 -15.97
C ASP A 74 -8.08 0.71 -16.81
N ILE A 75 -6.80 0.81 -16.46
CA ILE A 75 -5.73 0.13 -17.18
C ILE A 75 -5.78 -1.40 -16.97
N THR A 76 -6.57 -1.87 -16.00
CA THR A 76 -6.75 -3.30 -15.73
C THR A 76 -7.86 -3.92 -16.58
N ASP A 77 -8.63 -3.10 -17.32
CA ASP A 77 -9.60 -3.57 -18.31
C ASP A 77 -8.92 -4.40 -19.40
N ALA A 78 -9.61 -5.42 -19.89
CA ALA A 78 -9.10 -6.32 -20.91
C ALA A 78 -8.64 -5.60 -22.19
N ASN A 79 -9.29 -4.47 -22.55
CA ASN A 79 -8.94 -3.66 -23.73
C ASN A 79 -7.65 -2.87 -23.54
N CYS A 80 -7.18 -2.65 -22.31
CA CYS A 80 -5.94 -1.93 -21.97
C CYS A 80 -4.79 -2.89 -21.61
N ARG A 81 -4.93 -4.20 -21.89
CA ARG A 81 -3.96 -5.21 -21.48
C ARG A 81 -2.56 -4.95 -22.02
N GLU A 82 -2.43 -4.50 -23.25
CA GLU A 82 -1.14 -4.22 -23.89
C GLU A 82 -0.43 -3.04 -23.22
N GLU A 83 -1.16 -1.96 -22.97
CA GLU A 83 -0.65 -0.78 -22.27
C GLU A 83 -0.23 -1.12 -20.85
N MET A 84 -1.03 -1.90 -20.15
CA MET A 84 -0.72 -2.35 -18.78
C MET A 84 0.57 -3.19 -18.75
N LEU A 85 0.72 -4.15 -19.67
CA LEU A 85 1.93 -4.97 -19.78
C LEU A 85 3.15 -4.13 -20.15
N THR A 86 3.00 -3.16 -21.06
CA THR A 86 4.05 -2.22 -21.46
C THR A 86 4.53 -1.40 -20.26
N LEU A 87 3.61 -0.88 -19.45
CA LEU A 87 3.96 -0.13 -18.25
C LEU A 87 4.66 -1.04 -17.23
N ALA A 88 4.12 -2.23 -16.97
CA ALA A 88 4.70 -3.20 -16.04
C ALA A 88 6.12 -3.62 -16.46
N ALA A 89 6.35 -3.87 -17.75
CA ALA A 89 7.69 -4.16 -18.28
C ALA A 89 8.66 -2.99 -18.07
N GLY A 90 8.21 -1.75 -18.30
CA GLY A 90 9.01 -0.56 -18.05
C GLY A 90 9.36 -0.40 -16.56
N ILE A 91 8.41 -0.65 -15.67
CA ILE A 91 8.64 -0.67 -14.21
C ILE A 91 9.71 -1.70 -13.84
N LYS A 92 9.61 -2.92 -14.40
CA LYS A 92 10.60 -3.98 -14.17
C LYS A 92 11.99 -3.58 -14.64
N GLN A 93 12.11 -3.01 -15.84
CA GLN A 93 13.40 -2.53 -16.37
C GLN A 93 14.03 -1.47 -15.47
N ILE A 94 13.24 -0.51 -14.97
CA ILE A 94 13.70 0.51 -14.04
C ILE A 94 14.16 -0.16 -12.73
N GLY A 95 13.36 -1.08 -12.19
CA GLY A 95 13.70 -1.81 -10.98
C GLY A 95 15.04 -2.55 -11.12
N ASP A 96 15.24 -3.28 -12.21
CA ASP A 96 16.47 -4.02 -12.48
C ASP A 96 17.68 -3.09 -12.59
N HIS A 97 17.53 -1.93 -13.26
CA HIS A 97 18.59 -0.93 -13.38
C HIS A 97 19.06 -0.40 -12.01
N TYR A 98 18.14 -0.26 -11.05
CA TYR A 98 18.45 0.23 -9.69
C TYR A 98 18.63 -0.89 -8.66
N GLY A 99 18.64 -2.18 -9.07
CA GLY A 99 18.82 -3.33 -8.19
C GLY A 99 17.67 -3.56 -7.23
N LEU A 100 16.44 -3.23 -7.65
CA LEU A 100 15.23 -3.41 -6.86
C LEU A 100 14.52 -4.73 -7.24
N GLU A 101 14.12 -5.49 -6.25
CA GLU A 101 13.11 -6.54 -6.43
C GLU A 101 11.75 -5.86 -6.68
N VAL A 102 11.15 -6.09 -7.84
CA VAL A 102 9.85 -5.51 -8.23
C VAL A 102 8.75 -6.54 -8.03
N LEU A 103 7.74 -6.18 -7.26
CA LEU A 103 6.59 -7.02 -6.95
C LEU A 103 5.28 -6.28 -7.25
N SER A 104 4.22 -7.02 -7.61
CA SER A 104 2.85 -6.50 -7.70
C SER A 104 2.07 -6.79 -6.40
N CYS A 105 1.05 -5.99 -6.08
CA CYS A 105 0.24 -6.18 -4.88
C CYS A 105 -1.22 -6.48 -5.25
N ALA A 106 -1.66 -7.70 -4.94
CA ALA A 106 -3.07 -8.14 -5.05
C ALA A 106 -3.70 -7.91 -6.43
N GLU A 107 -2.91 -8.09 -7.50
CA GLU A 107 -3.38 -8.02 -8.88
C GLU A 107 -4.03 -9.34 -9.30
N GLN A 108 -5.07 -9.26 -10.13
CA GLN A 108 -5.78 -10.45 -10.64
C GLN A 108 -5.07 -11.11 -11.83
N PHE A 109 -4.10 -10.44 -12.43
CA PHE A 109 -3.36 -10.92 -13.59
C PHE A 109 -1.94 -11.30 -13.21
N ASP A 110 -1.43 -12.31 -13.88
CA ASP A 110 -0.08 -12.80 -13.68
C ASP A 110 0.93 -11.99 -14.51
N LEU A 111 1.93 -11.45 -13.84
CA LEU A 111 3.07 -10.72 -14.42
C LEU A 111 4.39 -11.52 -14.34
N ALA A 112 4.34 -12.80 -13.97
CA ALA A 112 5.53 -13.65 -13.80
C ALA A 112 6.35 -13.76 -15.10
N GLN A 113 5.71 -13.72 -16.27
CA GLN A 113 6.36 -13.65 -17.58
C GLN A 113 7.27 -12.42 -17.77
N LEU A 114 7.02 -11.33 -17.03
CA LEU A 114 7.85 -10.13 -16.98
C LEU A 114 8.87 -10.17 -15.84
N GLY A 115 8.95 -11.27 -15.08
CA GLY A 115 9.79 -11.38 -13.90
C GLY A 115 9.26 -10.63 -12.68
N ILE A 116 7.97 -10.29 -12.66
CA ILE A 116 7.30 -9.61 -11.53
C ILE A 116 6.42 -10.63 -10.83
N GLN A 117 6.75 -10.94 -9.58
CA GLN A 117 5.97 -11.86 -8.76
C GLN A 117 4.90 -11.11 -7.95
N HIS A 118 3.87 -11.82 -7.52
CA HIS A 118 2.94 -11.29 -6.53
C HIS A 118 3.65 -11.11 -5.18
N GLY A 119 3.54 -9.91 -4.63
CA GLY A 119 4.09 -9.56 -3.34
C GLY A 119 3.05 -9.57 -2.22
N SER A 120 3.53 -9.32 -1.01
CA SER A 120 2.71 -9.15 0.18
C SER A 120 3.09 -7.86 0.89
N CYS A 121 2.10 -7.10 1.36
CA CYS A 121 2.35 -5.94 2.21
C CYS A 121 2.90 -6.37 3.57
N ILE A 122 2.39 -7.49 4.09
CA ILE A 122 2.84 -8.16 5.32
C ILE A 122 3.38 -9.51 4.89
N ASP A 123 4.69 -9.56 4.65
CA ASP A 123 5.40 -10.69 4.06
C ASP A 123 6.05 -11.55 5.15
N GLY A 124 5.44 -12.71 5.43
CA GLY A 124 5.94 -13.64 6.44
C GLY A 124 7.35 -14.18 6.13
N ARG A 125 7.71 -14.34 4.83
CA ARG A 125 9.05 -14.78 4.43
C ARG A 125 10.09 -13.70 4.70
N LEU A 126 9.76 -12.46 4.36
CA LEU A 126 10.63 -11.32 4.65
C LEU A 126 10.82 -11.14 6.17
N ILE A 127 9.73 -11.24 6.95
CA ILE A 127 9.78 -11.18 8.41
C ILE A 127 10.68 -12.29 8.94
N SER A 128 10.51 -13.54 8.48
CA SER A 128 11.36 -14.66 8.88
C SER A 128 12.84 -14.40 8.59
N SER A 129 13.15 -13.91 7.38
CA SER A 129 14.54 -13.70 6.96
C SER A 129 15.21 -12.54 7.69
N LEU A 130 14.48 -11.45 7.94
CA LEU A 130 15.04 -10.25 8.57
C LEU A 130 15.21 -10.38 10.09
N PHE A 131 14.35 -11.16 10.73
CA PHE A 131 14.31 -11.25 12.20
C PHE A 131 14.65 -12.64 12.74
N GLY A 132 15.02 -13.60 11.86
CA GLY A 132 15.36 -14.95 12.27
C GLY A 132 14.16 -15.74 12.87
N ILE A 133 12.93 -15.30 12.62
CA ILE A 133 11.73 -15.89 13.18
C ILE A 133 11.36 -17.15 12.40
N ARG A 134 11.44 -18.31 13.04
CA ARG A 134 11.00 -19.60 12.50
C ARG A 134 9.57 -19.89 12.94
N LYS A 135 8.61 -19.27 12.24
CA LYS A 135 7.19 -19.45 12.50
C LYS A 135 6.45 -19.66 11.19
N ASP A 136 5.44 -20.49 11.19
CA ASP A 136 4.48 -20.56 10.09
C ASP A 136 3.57 -19.32 10.14
N PHE A 137 3.45 -18.65 9.01
CA PHE A 137 2.64 -17.46 8.85
C PHE A 137 1.47 -17.77 7.90
N PRO A 138 0.29 -18.13 8.43
CA PRO A 138 -0.87 -18.41 7.59
C PRO A 138 -1.32 -17.17 6.83
N LYS A 139 -1.89 -17.37 5.65
CA LYS A 139 -2.51 -16.31 4.87
C LYS A 139 -3.66 -15.68 5.65
N ASP A 140 -3.78 -14.36 5.59
CA ASP A 140 -4.92 -13.63 6.14
C ASP A 140 -6.21 -13.97 5.38
N LYS A 141 -7.17 -14.56 6.09
CA LYS A 141 -8.47 -15.00 5.57
C LYS A 141 -9.43 -13.84 5.27
N ASN A 142 -9.16 -12.66 5.84
CA ASN A 142 -9.99 -11.47 5.68
C ASN A 142 -9.58 -10.62 4.47
N GLN A 143 -8.48 -10.99 3.79
CA GLN A 143 -7.98 -10.30 2.60
C GLN A 143 -8.51 -10.96 1.32
N ARG A 144 -8.44 -10.21 0.21
CA ARG A 144 -8.80 -10.69 -1.13
C ARG A 144 -8.04 -11.98 -1.49
N GLY A 145 -8.57 -12.76 -2.42
CA GLY A 145 -7.96 -14.01 -2.89
C GLY A 145 -6.52 -13.83 -3.36
N GLU A 146 -6.29 -12.77 -4.11
CA GLU A 146 -5.01 -12.40 -4.73
C GLU A 146 -4.01 -11.80 -3.75
N CYS A 147 -4.46 -11.33 -2.58
CA CYS A 147 -3.59 -10.80 -1.55
C CYS A 147 -2.82 -11.94 -0.86
N LEU A 148 -1.51 -11.85 -0.81
CA LEU A 148 -0.62 -12.84 -0.19
C LEU A 148 -0.17 -12.44 1.23
N CYS A 149 -0.77 -11.41 1.83
CA CYS A 149 -0.45 -11.00 3.19
C CYS A 149 -0.75 -12.11 4.20
N VAL A 150 0.14 -12.24 5.16
CA VAL A 150 -0.07 -13.12 6.31
C VAL A 150 -1.03 -12.50 7.31
N GLU A 151 -1.63 -13.34 8.17
CA GLU A 151 -2.55 -12.90 9.21
C GLU A 151 -1.98 -11.77 10.05
N SER A 152 -2.77 -10.72 10.20
CA SER A 152 -2.36 -9.50 10.89
C SER A 152 -3.55 -8.78 11.51
N ILE A 153 -3.26 -7.81 12.39
CA ILE A 153 -4.27 -6.98 13.03
C ILE A 153 -4.11 -5.55 12.50
N ASP A 154 -5.18 -5.04 11.87
CA ASP A 154 -5.25 -3.64 11.49
C ASP A 154 -5.50 -2.78 12.74
N VAL A 155 -4.56 -1.91 13.05
CA VAL A 155 -4.66 -0.93 14.15
C VAL A 155 -5.15 0.42 13.66
N GLY A 156 -5.47 0.55 12.36
CA GLY A 156 -6.02 1.73 11.75
C GLY A 156 -7.49 1.96 12.07
N MET A 157 -8.00 3.13 11.69
CA MET A 157 -9.40 3.48 11.85
C MET A 157 -9.91 4.25 10.63
N TYR A 158 -11.10 3.86 10.16
CA TYR A 158 -11.79 4.56 9.05
C TYR A 158 -12.16 5.99 9.46
N ASN A 159 -12.15 6.90 8.46
CA ASN A 159 -12.50 8.31 8.63
C ASN A 159 -11.62 9.06 9.65
N THR A 160 -10.31 8.80 9.66
CA THR A 160 -9.34 9.49 10.53
C THR A 160 -8.25 10.22 9.76
N CYS A 161 -8.33 10.30 8.42
CA CYS A 161 -7.35 10.95 7.58
C CYS A 161 -7.94 12.22 6.92
N SER A 162 -7.23 13.34 6.97
CA SER A 162 -7.65 14.63 6.40
C SER A 162 -7.36 14.80 4.91
N PHE A 163 -6.58 13.92 4.28
CA PHE A 163 -6.13 14.08 2.88
C PHE A 163 -7.24 13.97 1.84
N GLN A 164 -8.33 13.24 2.11
CA GLN A 164 -9.49 13.12 1.24
C GLN A 164 -9.17 12.65 -0.19
N CYS A 165 -8.18 11.77 -0.36
CA CYS A 165 -7.82 11.22 -1.68
C CYS A 165 -9.05 10.63 -2.37
N THR A 166 -9.26 10.95 -3.66
CA THR A 166 -10.45 10.52 -4.41
C THR A 166 -10.59 9.00 -4.48
N TYR A 167 -9.47 8.28 -4.53
CA TYR A 167 -9.43 6.81 -4.57
C TYR A 167 -9.47 6.14 -3.17
N CYS A 168 -9.54 6.92 -2.09
CA CYS A 168 -9.45 6.36 -0.74
C CYS A 168 -10.67 5.52 -0.37
N TYR A 169 -10.47 4.26 -0.01
CA TYR A 169 -11.51 3.36 0.49
C TYR A 169 -11.85 3.59 1.97
N ALA A 170 -10.92 4.15 2.75
CA ALA A 170 -11.04 4.30 4.20
C ALA A 170 -11.76 5.59 4.64
N ASN A 171 -11.87 6.59 3.76
CA ASN A 171 -12.53 7.86 4.03
C ASN A 171 -13.89 7.93 3.33
N LEU A 172 -14.98 7.87 4.09
CA LEU A 172 -16.34 7.77 3.57
C LEU A 172 -17.12 9.08 3.63
N SER A 173 -16.85 9.94 4.64
CA SER A 173 -17.63 11.12 4.93
C SER A 173 -16.78 12.21 5.57
N SER A 174 -16.75 13.41 4.94
CA SER A 174 -16.04 14.57 5.48
C SER A 174 -16.55 14.96 6.88
N LYS A 175 -17.87 14.80 7.14
CA LYS A 175 -18.45 15.03 8.47
C LYS A 175 -17.88 14.07 9.51
N ASN A 176 -17.79 12.79 9.19
CA ASN A 176 -17.25 11.78 10.11
C ASN A 176 -15.75 12.00 10.32
N ILE A 177 -15.00 12.37 9.27
CA ILE A 177 -13.59 12.69 9.37
C ILE A 177 -13.39 13.86 10.36
N ALA A 178 -14.11 14.96 10.18
CA ALA A 178 -14.03 16.11 11.08
C ALA A 178 -14.37 15.75 12.53
N ALA A 179 -15.45 14.97 12.73
CA ALA A 179 -15.86 14.53 14.07
C ALA A 179 -14.83 13.61 14.74
N ASN A 180 -14.19 12.71 13.96
CA ASN A 180 -13.16 11.82 14.50
C ASN A 180 -11.86 12.57 14.80
N LEU A 181 -11.42 13.44 13.87
CA LEU A 181 -10.22 14.25 14.08
C LEU A 181 -10.34 15.19 15.30
N ALA A 182 -11.53 15.72 15.56
CA ALA A 182 -11.78 16.53 16.77
C ALA A 182 -11.60 15.72 18.08
N LYS A 183 -11.66 14.40 18.02
CA LYS A 183 -11.44 13.49 19.16
C LYS A 183 -10.01 12.95 19.22
N CYS A 184 -9.17 13.22 18.23
CA CYS A 184 -7.79 12.77 18.23
C CYS A 184 -6.97 13.58 19.25
N SER A 185 -6.12 12.89 20.00
CA SER A 185 -5.16 13.50 20.92
C SER A 185 -3.85 12.72 20.88
N VAL A 186 -2.73 13.43 20.84
CA VAL A 186 -1.40 12.81 20.90
C VAL A 186 -1.13 12.09 22.24
N ALA A 187 -1.87 12.43 23.28
CA ALA A 187 -1.80 11.80 24.59
C ALA A 187 -2.72 10.57 24.70
N SER A 188 -3.59 10.33 23.71
CA SER A 188 -4.49 9.17 23.74
C SER A 188 -3.77 7.90 23.33
N PRO A 189 -4.01 6.77 24.02
CA PRO A 189 -3.48 5.45 23.62
C PRO A 189 -4.17 4.89 22.36
N SER A 190 -5.24 5.53 21.88
CA SER A 190 -5.96 5.16 20.65
C SER A 190 -6.07 6.33 19.68
N MET A 191 -6.35 6.05 18.39
CA MET A 191 -6.47 7.06 17.34
C MET A 191 -7.57 8.09 17.58
N ILE A 192 -8.65 7.71 18.26
CA ILE A 192 -9.65 8.64 18.79
C ILE A 192 -9.74 8.43 20.29
N ALA A 193 -10.24 9.44 21.02
CA ALA A 193 -10.42 9.34 22.47
C ALA A 193 -11.15 8.04 22.81
N SER A 194 -10.51 7.20 23.61
CA SER A 194 -11.08 5.95 24.06
C SER A 194 -12.35 6.26 24.88
N PRO A 195 -13.46 5.51 24.68
CA PRO A 195 -14.58 5.55 25.61
C PRO A 195 -14.19 5.03 27.00
N TYR A 196 -13.05 4.35 27.10
CA TYR A 196 -12.46 3.89 28.34
C TYR A 196 -11.48 4.92 28.84
N GLY A 197 -11.61 5.36 30.10
CA GLY A 197 -10.63 6.21 30.77
C GLY A 197 -9.24 5.56 30.79
N PRO A 198 -8.17 6.33 31.14
CA PRO A 198 -6.81 5.79 31.19
C PRO A 198 -6.63 4.58 32.13
N THR A 199 -7.55 4.41 33.08
CA THR A 199 -7.55 3.36 34.09
C THR A 199 -8.35 2.11 33.70
N ASP A 200 -9.18 2.16 32.65
CA ASP A 200 -10.09 1.09 32.27
C ASP A 200 -9.59 0.26 31.07
N ALA A 201 -8.37 0.48 30.62
CA ALA A 201 -7.76 -0.40 29.63
C ALA A 201 -7.56 -1.78 30.29
N PRO A 202 -8.10 -2.89 29.71
CA PRO A 202 -7.86 -4.22 30.24
C PRO A 202 -6.35 -4.43 30.33
N GLU A 203 -5.87 -4.89 31.50
CA GLU A 203 -4.47 -5.25 31.68
C GLU A 203 -4.05 -6.13 30.50
N ARG A 204 -3.04 -5.70 29.77
CA ARG A 204 -2.43 -6.53 28.76
C ARG A 204 -1.93 -7.79 29.46
N LYS A 205 -2.54 -8.92 29.16
CA LYS A 205 -1.88 -10.20 29.43
C LYS A 205 -0.53 -10.11 28.73
N GLU A 206 0.54 -10.23 29.50
CA GLU A 206 1.90 -10.27 28.96
C GLU A 206 1.98 -11.43 27.95
N ASN A 207 1.73 -11.12 26.69
CA ASN A 207 2.20 -11.98 25.64
C ASN A 207 3.71 -11.74 25.59
N HIS A 208 4.49 -12.78 25.84
CA HIS A 208 5.92 -12.79 25.67
C HIS A 208 6.24 -12.14 24.31
N GLN A 209 6.54 -10.84 24.33
CA GLN A 209 7.16 -10.19 23.20
C GLN A 209 8.52 -10.87 23.04
N LEU A 210 8.72 -11.50 21.89
CA LEU A 210 10.04 -11.92 21.45
C LEU A 210 10.97 -10.72 21.63
N GLU A 211 11.95 -10.83 22.50
CA GLU A 211 13.02 -9.84 22.59
C GLU A 211 13.67 -9.76 21.19
N LEU A 212 13.36 -8.70 20.48
CA LEU A 212 14.04 -8.39 19.25
C LEU A 212 15.47 -7.98 19.63
N ALA A 213 16.43 -8.85 19.41
CA ALA A 213 17.83 -8.48 19.44
C ALA A 213 18.04 -7.38 18.37
N LEU A 214 18.23 -6.14 18.81
CA LEU A 214 18.58 -4.98 18.00
C LEU A 214 20.05 -5.05 17.61
#